data_cf62507516f16b468a8ea47da9cdcf53
#
_entry.id   cf62507516f16b468a8ea47da9cdcf53
#
_cell.length_a   1.000
_cell.length_b   1.000
_cell.length_c   1.000
_cell.angle_alpha   90.00
_cell.angle_beta   90.00
_cell.angle_gamma   90.00
#
_symmetry.space_group_name_H-M   'P 1'
#
loop_
_entity.id
_entity.type
_entity.pdbx_description
1 polymer ?
#
loop_
_entity_poly.entity_id
_entity_poly.type
_entity_poly.pdbx_seq_one_letter_code
_entity_poly.pdbx_strand_id
1 'polypeptide(L)'
;MFSWHIEQLQWTCQVFYFTTNSLESERDRFVIRLLQFTAMMIVTLTHNHLQVSAVEPNPVQKQTDLKRQVETLITQLDDNQRRVREQAESKLIELGTPVLSLLPPPELVTTASVREALIRVKLQIEKQAALDSLHSSLISLEGSYSLKSILQHISSQSGNTFGLHKITDETLNRKIQVEFAKTPFWQAIDELCQKLPLTYQIDGSSDSMQFQLNTEDNSSRSSKDLKTCYDGPFKITILDIQNRPLRGSSNKDLLSVKFQVEVEPRLRPLFLSYAAREIHCSTSQSKKLSPFTPQANLELPLGEGGKNVNFTMTWVLNNEQKHSTFNIQGTMQMELAAETLPITFDNLLESKGAIRRRGNVSVELVNVEQKNLLTSQTCNVRIALSYDYGGPAFESHRTWIYHNRAYLENPEGQKYWLNGASHTTLESAGKIGVSYQFTDLPLRQNSLRFTYLAPTLITAAPISFRFEKLKLPADGDKNTP
;
A
#
# COMPACT_ATOMS: atom_id res chain seq x y z
N MET A 1 -18.49 -9.31 30.25
CA MET A 1 -19.10 -9.23 31.60
C MET A 1 -20.25 -8.22 31.69
N PHE A 2 -20.33 -7.20 30.88
CA PHE A 2 -21.39 -6.18 30.92
C PHE A 2 -22.76 -6.62 30.36
N SER A 3 -22.79 -7.56 29.42
CA SER A 3 -24.06 -8.03 28.81
C SER A 3 -24.94 -8.84 29.79
N TRP A 4 -24.36 -9.58 30.71
CA TRP A 4 -25.05 -10.45 31.65
C TRP A 4 -25.80 -9.67 32.75
N HIS A 5 -25.34 -8.48 33.09
CA HIS A 5 -26.01 -7.64 34.14
C HIS A 5 -27.21 -6.88 33.61
N ILE A 6 -27.30 -6.57 32.33
CA ILE A 6 -28.44 -5.88 31.72
C ILE A 6 -29.63 -6.82 31.58
N GLU A 7 -29.37 -8.09 31.21
CA GLU A 7 -30.47 -9.10 31.13
C GLU A 7 -31.04 -9.45 32.51
N GLN A 8 -30.22 -9.51 33.55
CA GLN A 8 -30.74 -9.73 34.93
C GLN A 8 -31.58 -8.55 35.44
N LEU A 9 -31.24 -7.32 35.10
CA LEU A 9 -32.05 -6.13 35.48
C LEU A 9 -33.38 -6.07 34.73
N GLN A 10 -33.43 -6.47 33.47
CA GLN A 10 -34.69 -6.58 32.72
C GLN A 10 -35.57 -7.69 33.24
N TRP A 11 -35.03 -8.83 33.64
CA TRP A 11 -35.80 -9.93 34.25
C TRP A 11 -36.37 -9.54 35.62
N THR A 12 -35.63 -8.84 36.44
CA THR A 12 -36.07 -8.38 37.75
C THR A 12 -37.21 -7.34 37.61
N CYS A 13 -37.16 -6.44 36.66
CA CYS A 13 -38.21 -5.49 36.38
C CYS A 13 -39.51 -6.16 35.86
N GLN A 14 -39.41 -7.19 35.03
CA GLN A 14 -40.57 -7.92 34.51
C GLN A 14 -41.25 -8.77 35.59
N VAL A 15 -40.53 -9.42 36.48
CA VAL A 15 -41.08 -10.22 37.59
C VAL A 15 -41.79 -9.29 38.59
N PHE A 16 -41.27 -8.10 38.87
CA PHE A 16 -41.95 -7.12 39.78
C PHE A 16 -43.22 -6.51 39.16
N TYR A 17 -43.28 -6.37 37.84
CA TYR A 17 -44.48 -5.84 37.16
C TYR A 17 -45.68 -6.82 37.23
N PHE A 18 -45.43 -8.11 37.26
CA PHE A 18 -46.47 -9.14 37.38
C PHE A 18 -47.00 -9.31 38.79
N THR A 19 -46.20 -9.05 39.84
CA THR A 19 -46.59 -9.21 41.24
C THR A 19 -47.41 -8.03 41.79
N THR A 20 -47.32 -6.82 41.20
CA THR A 20 -48.07 -5.64 41.67
C THR A 20 -49.50 -5.58 41.17
N ASN A 21 -49.89 -6.36 40.17
CA ASN A 21 -51.26 -6.37 39.65
C ASN A 21 -52.23 -7.30 40.39
N SER A 22 -51.76 -8.07 41.38
CA SER A 22 -52.57 -9.02 42.16
C SER A 22 -52.96 -8.52 43.59
N LEU A 23 -52.61 -7.28 43.93
CA LEU A 23 -52.93 -6.73 45.27
C LEU A 23 -54.26 -5.95 45.31
N GLU A 24 -55.16 -6.35 46.19
CA GLU A 24 -56.50 -5.82 46.29
C GLU A 24 -56.65 -4.44 47.00
N SER A 25 -55.61 -3.92 47.70
CA SER A 25 -55.62 -2.67 48.44
C SER A 25 -54.87 -1.52 47.77
N GLU A 26 -55.56 -0.37 47.57
CA GLU A 26 -55.00 0.88 47.07
C GLU A 26 -53.80 1.40 47.93
N ARG A 27 -53.84 1.13 49.21
CA ARG A 27 -52.81 1.58 50.17
C ARG A 27 -51.54 0.86 49.99
N ASP A 28 -51.54 -0.42 49.67
CA ASP A 28 -50.37 -1.24 49.43
C ASP A 28 -49.72 -0.91 48.07
N ARG A 29 -50.51 -0.55 47.08
CA ARG A 29 -50.04 -0.05 45.78
C ARG A 29 -49.32 1.29 45.92
N PHE A 30 -49.74 2.16 46.81
CA PHE A 30 -49.08 3.45 47.04
C PHE A 30 -47.72 3.30 47.73
N VAL A 31 -47.64 2.44 48.74
CA VAL A 31 -46.38 2.15 49.46
C VAL A 31 -45.38 1.49 48.56
N ILE A 32 -45.78 0.55 47.71
CA ILE A 32 -44.88 -0.12 46.74
C ILE A 32 -44.39 0.84 45.66
N ARG A 33 -45.26 1.73 45.14
CA ARG A 33 -44.85 2.78 44.21
C ARG A 33 -43.87 3.79 44.83
N LEU A 34 -44.04 4.15 46.11
CA LEU A 34 -43.14 5.03 46.82
C LEU A 34 -41.76 4.37 47.04
N LEU A 35 -41.73 3.07 47.37
CA LEU A 35 -40.51 2.29 47.50
C LEU A 35 -39.77 2.07 46.14
N GLN A 36 -40.56 1.93 45.07
CA GLN A 36 -40.01 1.87 43.70
C GLN A 36 -39.37 3.19 43.25
N PHE A 37 -40.02 4.32 43.59
CA PHE A 37 -39.47 5.65 43.30
C PHE A 37 -38.19 5.95 44.10
N THR A 38 -38.16 5.57 45.38
CA THR A 38 -36.93 5.71 46.20
C THR A 38 -35.80 4.78 45.76
N ALA A 39 -36.09 3.53 45.39
CA ALA A 39 -35.10 2.62 44.83
C ALA A 39 -34.56 3.10 43.48
N MET A 40 -35.41 3.63 42.60
CA MET A 40 -35.01 4.20 41.32
C MET A 40 -34.21 5.49 41.49
N MET A 41 -34.51 6.32 42.48
CA MET A 41 -33.71 7.52 42.81
C MET A 41 -32.35 7.17 43.41
N ILE A 42 -32.23 6.12 44.20
CA ILE A 42 -30.98 5.64 44.75
C ILE A 42 -30.11 5.06 43.63
N VAL A 43 -30.68 4.31 42.68
CA VAL A 43 -29.93 3.75 41.52
C VAL A 43 -29.45 4.86 40.57
N THR A 44 -30.25 5.92 40.35
CA THR A 44 -29.81 7.07 39.54
C THR A 44 -28.77 7.95 40.24
N LEU A 45 -28.84 8.09 41.55
CA LEU A 45 -27.82 8.83 42.35
C LEU A 45 -26.51 8.06 42.45
N THR A 46 -26.56 6.74 42.55
CA THR A 46 -25.32 5.91 42.53
C THR A 46 -24.73 5.80 41.13
N HIS A 47 -25.52 5.87 40.06
CA HIS A 47 -24.99 5.91 38.67
C HIS A 47 -24.27 7.20 38.33
N ASN A 48 -24.72 8.34 38.87
CA ASN A 48 -24.07 9.63 38.65
C ASN A 48 -22.77 9.81 39.48
N HIS A 49 -22.58 9.02 40.54
CA HIS A 49 -21.31 9.04 41.31
C HIS A 49 -20.24 8.02 40.86
N LEU A 50 -20.58 7.10 39.95
CA LEU A 50 -19.66 6.11 39.41
C LEU A 50 -19.22 6.39 37.94
N GLN A 51 -19.49 7.59 37.43
CA GLN A 51 -18.67 8.09 36.31
C GLN A 51 -17.31 8.53 36.87
N VAL A 52 -16.51 7.55 37.26
CA VAL A 52 -15.07 7.69 37.24
C VAL A 52 -14.73 7.94 35.77
N SER A 53 -14.55 9.21 35.42
CA SER A 53 -13.90 9.58 34.16
C SER A 53 -12.62 8.77 34.13
N ALA A 54 -12.55 7.75 33.29
CA ALA A 54 -11.30 7.15 32.91
C ALA A 54 -10.52 8.30 32.27
N VAL A 55 -9.69 8.96 33.04
CA VAL A 55 -8.71 9.93 32.56
C VAL A 55 -7.86 9.12 31.60
N GLU A 56 -8.00 9.37 30.31
CA GLU A 56 -7.09 8.79 29.32
C GLU A 56 -5.68 9.12 29.79
N PRO A 57 -4.81 8.13 29.95
CA PRO A 57 -3.47 8.38 30.46
C PRO A 57 -2.77 9.34 29.51
N ASN A 58 -2.19 10.39 30.09
CA ASN A 58 -1.42 11.40 29.39
C ASN A 58 -0.48 10.72 28.39
N PRO A 59 -0.42 11.12 27.11
CA PRO A 59 0.40 10.50 26.06
C PRO A 59 1.86 10.31 26.48
N VAL A 60 2.42 11.21 27.30
CA VAL A 60 3.77 11.09 27.87
C VAL A 60 3.87 9.90 28.85
N GLN A 61 2.84 9.64 29.63
CA GLN A 61 2.81 8.54 30.60
C GLN A 61 2.69 7.18 29.86
N LYS A 62 1.87 7.12 28.83
CA LYS A 62 1.71 5.95 27.98
C LYS A 62 3.02 5.55 27.27
N GLN A 63 3.79 6.54 26.81
CA GLN A 63 5.09 6.31 26.17
C GLN A 63 6.15 5.83 27.16
N THR A 64 6.15 6.37 28.39
CA THR A 64 7.07 5.95 29.47
C THR A 64 6.79 4.52 29.92
N ASP A 65 5.51 4.15 30.05
CA ASP A 65 5.10 2.79 30.44
C ASP A 65 5.45 1.78 29.33
N LEU A 66 5.23 2.13 28.06
CA LEU A 66 5.64 1.29 26.93
C LEU A 66 7.17 1.05 26.93
N LYS A 67 7.96 2.09 27.13
CA LYS A 67 9.44 1.97 27.19
C LYS A 67 9.88 0.99 28.29
N ARG A 68 9.32 1.14 29.51
CA ARG A 68 9.62 0.23 30.63
C ARG A 68 9.21 -1.22 30.32
N GLN A 69 8.05 -1.40 29.69
CA GLN A 69 7.58 -2.72 29.29
C GLN A 69 8.54 -3.36 28.27
N VAL A 70 8.99 -2.61 27.26
CA VAL A 70 9.94 -3.09 26.24
C VAL A 70 11.29 -3.45 26.89
N GLU A 71 11.83 -2.61 27.78
CA GLU A 71 13.09 -2.90 28.50
C GLU A 71 12.99 -4.21 29.31
N THR A 72 11.86 -4.42 29.98
CA THR A 72 11.60 -5.66 30.73
C THR A 72 11.57 -6.88 29.81
N LEU A 73 10.88 -6.79 28.67
CA LEU A 73 10.78 -7.88 27.70
C LEU A 73 12.13 -8.19 27.06
N ILE A 74 12.94 -7.16 26.76
CA ILE A 74 14.32 -7.37 26.25
C ILE A 74 15.17 -8.13 27.27
N THR A 75 15.07 -7.82 28.55
CA THR A 75 15.78 -8.56 29.60
C THR A 75 15.32 -10.03 29.64
N GLN A 76 14.02 -10.30 29.45
CA GLN A 76 13.48 -11.66 29.41
C GLN A 76 13.91 -12.46 28.17
N LEU A 77 14.38 -11.83 27.09
CA LEU A 77 14.97 -12.53 25.95
C LEU A 77 16.26 -13.29 26.30
N ASP A 78 16.93 -12.94 27.41
CA ASP A 78 18.13 -13.60 27.90
C ASP A 78 17.85 -14.60 29.05
N ASP A 79 16.58 -14.88 29.34
CA ASP A 79 16.21 -15.80 30.42
C ASP A 79 16.68 -17.24 30.13
N ASN A 80 17.05 -17.98 31.17
CA ASN A 80 17.49 -19.37 31.05
C ASN A 80 16.35 -20.29 30.54
N GLN A 81 15.10 -19.99 30.86
CA GLN A 81 13.95 -20.75 30.45
C GLN A 81 13.51 -20.39 29.03
N ARG A 82 13.54 -21.35 28.12
CA ARG A 82 13.11 -21.19 26.72
C ARG A 82 11.68 -20.59 26.62
N ARG A 83 10.75 -21.05 27.46
CA ARG A 83 9.36 -20.56 27.45
C ARG A 83 9.26 -19.07 27.77
N VAL A 84 10.10 -18.54 28.67
CA VAL A 84 10.12 -17.11 29.02
C VAL A 84 10.61 -16.30 27.83
N ARG A 85 11.67 -16.77 27.15
CA ARG A 85 12.21 -16.11 25.95
C ARG A 85 11.16 -16.04 24.82
N GLU A 86 10.49 -17.17 24.51
CA GLU A 86 9.45 -17.25 23.47
C GLU A 86 8.25 -16.34 23.79
N GLN A 87 7.84 -16.27 25.07
CA GLN A 87 6.77 -15.37 25.49
C GLN A 87 7.17 -13.89 25.38
N ALA A 88 8.42 -13.55 25.66
CA ALA A 88 8.93 -12.20 25.51
C ALA A 88 8.98 -11.78 24.02
N GLU A 89 9.45 -12.67 23.13
CA GLU A 89 9.41 -12.44 21.67
C GLU A 89 7.96 -12.18 21.19
N SER A 90 7.01 -13.04 21.56
CA SER A 90 5.61 -12.91 21.17
C SER A 90 5.00 -11.58 21.64
N LYS A 91 5.24 -11.21 22.90
CA LYS A 91 4.74 -9.95 23.45
C LYS A 91 5.34 -8.72 22.79
N LEU A 92 6.63 -8.73 22.45
CA LEU A 92 7.26 -7.65 21.69
C LEU A 92 6.62 -7.49 20.30
N ILE A 93 6.31 -8.60 19.62
CA ILE A 93 5.63 -8.60 18.32
C ILE A 93 4.20 -8.06 18.46
N GLU A 94 3.46 -8.47 19.48
CA GLU A 94 2.09 -8.02 19.75
C GLU A 94 2.00 -6.50 20.01
N LEU A 95 3.04 -5.90 20.62
CA LEU A 95 3.11 -4.46 20.83
C LEU A 95 3.23 -3.65 19.52
N GLY A 96 3.69 -4.28 18.44
CA GLY A 96 3.69 -3.74 17.08
C GLY A 96 4.70 -2.61 16.83
N THR A 97 4.42 -1.80 15.81
CA THR A 97 5.35 -0.77 15.31
C THR A 97 5.91 0.23 16.33
N PRO A 98 5.18 0.65 17.40
CA PRO A 98 5.74 1.58 18.40
C PRO A 98 7.00 1.06 19.08
N VAL A 99 7.19 -0.27 19.11
CA VAL A 99 8.36 -0.90 19.73
C VAL A 99 9.63 -0.70 18.92
N LEU A 100 9.55 -0.59 17.60
CA LEU A 100 10.71 -0.53 16.70
C LEU A 100 11.71 0.57 17.07
N SER A 101 11.21 1.74 17.47
CA SER A 101 12.06 2.86 17.90
C SER A 101 12.70 2.67 19.29
N LEU A 102 12.21 1.70 20.08
CA LEU A 102 12.66 1.41 21.44
C LEU A 102 13.60 0.20 21.48
N LEU A 103 13.67 -0.61 20.41
CA LEU A 103 14.59 -1.74 20.32
C LEU A 103 16.04 -1.23 20.18
N PRO A 104 17.00 -1.81 20.92
CA PRO A 104 18.41 -1.50 20.72
C PRO A 104 18.88 -1.99 19.35
N PRO A 105 19.81 -1.26 18.70
CA PRO A 105 20.45 -1.75 17.49
C PRO A 105 21.09 -3.13 17.75
N PRO A 106 20.83 -4.14 16.90
CA PRO A 106 21.37 -5.50 17.11
C PRO A 106 22.91 -5.54 17.23
N GLU A 107 23.60 -4.59 16.58
CA GLU A 107 25.06 -4.46 16.62
C GLU A 107 25.60 -4.09 18.01
N LEU A 108 24.79 -3.45 18.86
CA LEU A 108 25.15 -3.05 20.21
C LEU A 108 24.85 -4.14 21.26
N VAL A 109 24.17 -5.23 20.85
CA VAL A 109 23.80 -6.33 21.75
C VAL A 109 24.92 -7.38 21.78
N THR A 110 25.50 -7.60 22.95
CA THR A 110 26.64 -8.52 23.14
C THR A 110 26.23 -9.99 23.07
N THR A 111 25.09 -10.34 23.67
CA THR A 111 24.59 -11.71 23.74
C THR A 111 24.01 -12.15 22.37
N ALA A 112 24.61 -13.18 21.76
CA ALA A 112 24.22 -13.65 20.42
C ALA A 112 22.75 -14.09 20.35
N SER A 113 22.24 -14.82 21.36
CA SER A 113 20.86 -15.29 21.42
C SER A 113 19.84 -14.15 21.44
N VAL A 114 20.13 -13.09 22.24
CA VAL A 114 19.28 -11.89 22.32
C VAL A 114 19.33 -11.12 21.02
N ARG A 115 20.50 -10.98 20.41
CA ARG A 115 20.67 -10.32 19.10
C ARG A 115 19.82 -10.97 18.03
N GLU A 116 19.87 -12.31 17.92
CA GLU A 116 19.06 -13.05 16.97
C GLU A 116 17.56 -12.94 17.24
N ALA A 117 17.15 -12.97 18.52
CA ALA A 117 15.77 -12.78 18.92
C ALA A 117 15.25 -11.38 18.51
N LEU A 118 16.04 -10.32 18.76
CA LEU A 118 15.69 -8.96 18.36
C LEU A 118 15.59 -8.79 16.83
N ILE A 119 16.46 -9.45 16.06
CA ILE A 119 16.38 -9.46 14.60
C ILE A 119 15.07 -10.13 14.15
N ARG A 120 14.69 -11.27 14.75
CA ARG A 120 13.42 -11.94 14.43
C ARG A 120 12.21 -11.08 14.81
N VAL A 121 12.19 -10.50 16.01
CA VAL A 121 11.12 -9.61 16.50
C VAL A 121 10.95 -8.43 15.55
N LYS A 122 12.04 -7.74 15.23
CA LYS A 122 12.04 -6.60 14.31
C LYS A 122 11.46 -7.00 12.95
N LEU A 123 11.96 -8.08 12.36
CA LEU A 123 11.50 -8.57 11.06
C LEU A 123 10.00 -8.93 11.06
N GLN A 124 9.51 -9.55 12.14
CA GLN A 124 8.09 -9.91 12.23
C GLN A 124 7.20 -8.68 12.39
N ILE A 125 7.58 -7.69 13.21
CA ILE A 125 6.84 -6.44 13.35
C ILE A 125 6.80 -5.68 12.02
N GLU A 126 7.94 -5.56 11.34
CA GLU A 126 8.04 -4.89 10.03
C GLU A 126 7.21 -5.61 8.97
N LYS A 127 7.24 -6.95 8.96
CA LYS A 127 6.42 -7.76 8.06
C LYS A 127 4.92 -7.58 8.33
N GLN A 128 4.51 -7.57 9.59
CA GLN A 128 3.12 -7.35 9.95
C GLN A 128 2.67 -5.94 9.57
N ALA A 129 3.46 -4.92 9.89
CA ALA A 129 3.19 -3.53 9.50
C ALA A 129 3.08 -3.37 7.98
N ALA A 130 3.91 -4.11 7.23
CA ALA A 130 3.85 -4.17 5.78
C ALA A 130 2.52 -4.76 5.29
N LEU A 131 2.08 -5.89 5.87
CA LEU A 131 0.79 -6.50 5.54
C LEU A 131 -0.38 -5.58 5.91
N ASP A 132 -0.31 -4.92 7.06
CA ASP A 132 -1.32 -3.94 7.48
C ASP A 132 -1.38 -2.73 6.53
N SER A 133 -0.25 -2.34 5.95
CA SER A 133 -0.17 -1.27 4.95
C SER A 133 -0.82 -1.62 3.61
N LEU A 134 -1.09 -2.90 3.36
CA LEU A 134 -1.79 -3.37 2.15
C LEU A 134 -3.30 -3.10 2.18
N HIS A 135 -3.84 -2.63 3.30
CA HIS A 135 -5.22 -2.14 3.33
C HIS A 135 -5.32 -0.81 2.59
N SER A 136 -6.46 -0.60 1.94
CA SER A 136 -6.78 0.70 1.33
C SER A 136 -6.73 1.81 2.38
N SER A 137 -6.15 2.95 2.05
CA SER A 137 -6.27 4.15 2.87
C SER A 137 -7.73 4.60 2.88
N LEU A 138 -8.29 4.86 4.06
CA LEU A 138 -9.68 5.29 4.21
C LEU A 138 -9.75 6.79 4.43
N ILE A 139 -10.60 7.45 3.64
CA ILE A 139 -10.79 8.91 3.66
C ILE A 139 -12.13 9.25 4.29
N SER A 140 -12.11 10.17 5.25
CA SER A 140 -13.31 10.72 5.89
C SER A 140 -13.28 12.24 5.79
N LEU A 141 -14.17 12.81 4.98
CA LEU A 141 -14.30 14.26 4.77
C LEU A 141 -15.70 14.58 4.26
N GLU A 142 -16.44 15.40 4.98
CA GLU A 142 -17.80 15.83 4.61
C GLU A 142 -17.88 17.34 4.59
N GLY A 143 -18.46 17.90 3.54
CA GLY A 143 -18.69 19.34 3.40
C GLY A 143 -18.18 19.92 2.09
N SER A 144 -18.16 21.25 2.01
CA SER A 144 -17.74 22.02 0.83
C SER A 144 -16.36 22.64 1.05
N TYR A 145 -15.37 22.14 0.35
CA TYR A 145 -13.96 22.54 0.46
C TYR A 145 -13.36 22.89 -0.90
N SER A 146 -12.28 23.66 -0.91
CA SER A 146 -11.50 23.86 -2.13
C SER A 146 -10.79 22.57 -2.53
N LEU A 147 -10.53 22.34 -3.83
CA LEU A 147 -9.78 21.19 -4.31
C LEU A 147 -8.45 21.04 -3.57
N LYS A 148 -7.72 22.14 -3.38
CA LYS A 148 -6.47 22.17 -2.62
C LYS A 148 -6.64 21.61 -1.21
N SER A 149 -7.68 22.05 -0.50
CA SER A 149 -7.97 21.61 0.86
C SER A 149 -8.37 20.13 0.90
N ILE A 150 -9.18 19.67 -0.06
CA ILE A 150 -9.58 18.26 -0.16
C ILE A 150 -8.33 17.37 -0.33
N LEU A 151 -7.43 17.71 -1.26
CA LEU A 151 -6.21 16.93 -1.51
C LEU A 151 -5.26 16.96 -0.31
N GLN A 152 -5.20 18.06 0.45
CA GLN A 152 -4.45 18.13 1.71
C GLN A 152 -5.02 17.18 2.78
N HIS A 153 -6.36 17.11 2.93
CA HIS A 153 -7.01 16.18 3.84
C HIS A 153 -6.78 14.72 3.41
N ILE A 154 -6.92 14.43 2.11
CA ILE A 154 -6.64 13.08 1.60
C ILE A 154 -5.17 12.72 1.85
N SER A 155 -4.23 13.63 1.59
CA SER A 155 -2.80 13.42 1.85
C SER A 155 -2.52 13.09 3.31
N SER A 156 -3.09 13.86 4.24
CA SER A 156 -2.87 13.68 5.68
C SER A 156 -3.43 12.35 6.21
N GLN A 157 -4.55 11.86 5.65
CA GLN A 157 -5.17 10.62 6.07
C GLN A 157 -4.59 9.38 5.40
N SER A 158 -4.09 9.50 4.16
CA SER A 158 -3.63 8.38 3.35
C SER A 158 -2.11 8.22 3.32
N GLY A 159 -1.35 9.27 3.63
CA GLY A 159 0.09 9.32 3.42
C GLY A 159 0.49 9.46 1.94
N ASN A 160 -0.47 9.58 1.01
CA ASN A 160 -0.19 9.82 -0.40
C ASN A 160 0.13 11.29 -0.65
N THR A 161 1.04 11.57 -1.58
CA THR A 161 1.44 12.93 -1.94
C THR A 161 0.89 13.35 -3.30
N PHE A 162 0.60 14.63 -3.46
CA PHE A 162 -0.01 15.21 -4.67
C PHE A 162 0.81 16.34 -5.24
N GLY A 163 1.05 16.31 -6.55
CA GLY A 163 1.61 17.42 -7.32
C GLY A 163 0.52 18.20 -8.02
N LEU A 164 0.51 19.54 -7.83
CA LEU A 164 -0.56 20.42 -8.28
C LEU A 164 -0.08 21.48 -9.28
N HIS A 165 1.16 21.41 -9.72
CA HIS A 165 1.80 22.44 -10.56
C HIS A 165 1.20 22.58 -11.98
N LYS A 166 0.42 21.60 -12.42
CA LYS A 166 -0.29 21.63 -13.71
C LYS A 166 -1.76 22.04 -13.60
N ILE A 167 -2.19 22.52 -12.43
CA ILE A 167 -3.56 22.98 -12.17
C ILE A 167 -3.55 24.46 -11.90
N THR A 168 -4.51 25.19 -12.48
CA THR A 168 -4.66 26.62 -12.27
C THR A 168 -5.15 26.95 -10.85
N ASP A 169 -4.76 28.10 -10.32
CA ASP A 169 -5.21 28.59 -9.00
C ASP A 169 -6.75 28.69 -8.91
N GLU A 170 -7.41 29.03 -10.01
CA GLU A 170 -8.88 29.05 -10.09
C GLU A 170 -9.47 27.67 -9.79
N THR A 171 -8.95 26.63 -10.43
CA THR A 171 -9.40 25.25 -10.21
C THR A 171 -9.05 24.78 -8.81
N LEU A 172 -7.86 25.10 -8.29
CA LEU A 172 -7.43 24.73 -6.94
C LEU A 172 -8.33 25.35 -5.86
N ASN A 173 -8.83 26.55 -6.07
CA ASN A 173 -9.70 27.26 -5.12
C ASN A 173 -11.19 26.99 -5.34
N ARG A 174 -11.58 26.24 -6.39
CA ARG A 174 -12.97 25.87 -6.66
C ARG A 174 -13.52 25.02 -5.53
N LYS A 175 -14.66 25.41 -4.95
CA LYS A 175 -15.37 24.67 -3.91
C LYS A 175 -16.11 23.48 -4.50
N ILE A 176 -15.96 22.34 -3.85
CA ILE A 176 -16.53 21.05 -4.24
C ILE A 176 -17.22 20.45 -3.02
N GLN A 177 -18.44 20.02 -3.18
CA GLN A 177 -19.12 19.24 -2.17
C GLN A 177 -18.64 17.79 -2.21
N VAL A 178 -18.13 17.30 -1.09
CA VAL A 178 -17.67 15.91 -0.91
C VAL A 178 -18.35 15.27 0.30
N GLU A 179 -18.54 13.95 0.23
CA GLU A 179 -19.10 13.14 1.29
C GLU A 179 -18.36 11.80 1.32
N PHE A 180 -17.19 11.82 1.95
CA PHE A 180 -16.36 10.64 2.12
C PHE A 180 -16.53 10.07 3.53
N ALA A 181 -17.23 8.93 3.65
CA ALA A 181 -17.46 8.22 4.92
C ALA A 181 -16.63 6.94 4.96
N LYS A 182 -15.35 7.04 5.37
CA LYS A 182 -14.36 5.96 5.28
C LYS A 182 -14.23 5.41 3.85
N THR A 183 -14.25 6.30 2.87
CA THR A 183 -14.18 5.96 1.46
C THR A 183 -12.75 5.52 1.11
N PRO A 184 -12.54 4.38 0.43
CA PRO A 184 -11.22 3.95 -0.02
C PRO A 184 -10.55 4.99 -0.95
N PHE A 185 -9.24 5.12 -0.83
CA PHE A 185 -8.45 6.14 -1.54
C PHE A 185 -8.78 6.25 -3.04
N TRP A 186 -8.73 5.13 -3.76
CA TRP A 186 -8.98 5.16 -5.21
C TRP A 186 -10.41 5.60 -5.57
N GLN A 187 -11.39 5.20 -4.77
CA GLN A 187 -12.78 5.62 -4.97
C GLN A 187 -12.94 7.13 -4.73
N ALA A 188 -12.30 7.67 -3.68
CA ALA A 188 -12.31 9.11 -3.42
C ALA A 188 -11.63 9.90 -4.54
N ILE A 189 -10.51 9.41 -5.09
CA ILE A 189 -9.82 10.04 -6.22
C ILE A 189 -10.69 10.00 -7.48
N ASP A 190 -11.29 8.85 -7.80
CA ASP A 190 -12.13 8.73 -8.99
C ASP A 190 -13.40 9.59 -8.90
N GLU A 191 -14.00 9.73 -7.70
CA GLU A 191 -15.11 10.65 -7.46
C GLU A 191 -14.70 12.12 -7.70
N LEU A 192 -13.51 12.53 -7.23
CA LEU A 192 -12.99 13.87 -7.51
C LEU A 192 -12.77 14.10 -9.01
N CYS A 193 -12.20 13.12 -9.71
CA CYS A 193 -11.98 13.20 -11.16
C CYS A 193 -13.29 13.21 -11.96
N GLN A 194 -14.38 12.66 -11.42
CA GLN A 194 -15.71 12.73 -12.03
C GLN A 194 -16.40 14.10 -11.79
N LYS A 195 -16.19 14.71 -10.63
CA LYS A 195 -16.75 16.04 -10.27
C LYS A 195 -16.02 17.19 -10.96
N LEU A 196 -14.77 17.00 -11.28
CA LEU A 196 -13.91 17.95 -11.98
C LEU A 196 -13.31 17.28 -13.23
N PRO A 197 -13.05 18.04 -14.31
CA PRO A 197 -12.37 17.53 -15.49
C PRO A 197 -10.87 17.31 -15.19
N LEU A 198 -10.57 16.42 -14.27
CA LEU A 198 -9.21 16.09 -13.85
C LEU A 198 -8.79 14.72 -14.36
N THR A 199 -7.54 14.66 -14.74
CA THR A 199 -6.80 13.39 -14.95
C THR A 199 -5.58 13.40 -14.05
N TYR A 200 -5.00 12.23 -13.82
CA TYR A 200 -3.78 12.12 -13.04
C TYR A 200 -2.77 11.17 -13.70
N GLN A 201 -1.52 11.38 -13.36
CA GLN A 201 -0.42 10.47 -13.61
C GLN A 201 0.35 10.24 -12.31
N ILE A 202 0.80 9.02 -12.07
CA ILE A 202 1.63 8.74 -10.90
C ILE A 202 3.09 8.86 -11.32
N ASP A 203 3.80 9.79 -10.68
CA ASP A 203 5.22 9.99 -10.89
C ASP A 203 6.02 9.13 -9.91
N GLY A 204 6.64 8.08 -10.41
CA GLY A 204 7.46 7.16 -9.61
C GLY A 204 8.74 7.79 -9.07
N SER A 205 9.22 8.88 -9.65
CA SER A 205 10.43 9.57 -9.18
C SER A 205 10.17 10.33 -7.88
N SER A 206 8.99 10.90 -7.71
CA SER A 206 8.57 11.66 -6.53
C SER A 206 7.59 10.92 -5.62
N ASP A 207 7.19 9.69 -5.97
CA ASP A 207 6.12 8.93 -5.30
C ASP A 207 4.84 9.77 -5.12
N SER A 208 4.53 10.62 -6.10
CA SER A 208 3.41 11.56 -6.04
C SER A 208 2.44 11.37 -7.20
N MET A 209 1.18 11.65 -6.95
CA MET A 209 0.15 11.71 -7.98
C MET A 209 0.07 13.14 -8.53
N GLN A 210 0.38 13.30 -9.80
CA GLN A 210 0.35 14.58 -10.51
C GLN A 210 -1.00 14.77 -11.18
N PHE A 211 -1.77 15.75 -10.73
CA PHE A 211 -3.03 16.10 -11.36
C PHE A 211 -2.83 17.09 -12.50
N GLN A 212 -3.67 16.98 -13.51
CA GLN A 212 -3.76 17.91 -14.63
C GLN A 212 -5.21 18.07 -15.09
N LEU A 213 -5.52 19.22 -15.69
CA LEU A 213 -6.82 19.44 -16.30
C LEU A 213 -6.94 18.59 -17.57
N ASN A 214 -8.10 17.98 -17.75
CA ASN A 214 -8.45 17.27 -18.97
C ASN A 214 -8.81 18.33 -20.02
N THR A 215 -7.94 18.57 -21.00
CA THR A 215 -8.24 19.41 -22.16
C THR A 215 -8.99 18.54 -23.19
N GLU A 216 -10.00 19.13 -23.84
CA GLU A 216 -10.93 18.42 -24.76
C GLU A 216 -10.22 17.60 -25.86
N ASP A 217 -8.99 17.95 -26.24
CA ASP A 217 -8.19 17.23 -27.24
C ASP A 217 -7.78 15.80 -26.82
N ASN A 218 -7.81 15.49 -25.52
CA ASN A 218 -7.53 14.14 -25.00
C ASN A 218 -8.80 13.30 -24.76
N SER A 219 -9.98 13.77 -25.19
CA SER A 219 -11.27 13.16 -24.93
C SER A 219 -11.60 11.93 -25.78
N SER A 220 -10.65 11.38 -26.53
CA SER A 220 -10.88 10.20 -27.39
C SER A 220 -11.30 8.93 -26.64
N ARG A 221 -11.23 8.89 -25.32
CA ARG A 221 -11.90 7.92 -24.45
C ARG A 221 -12.39 8.59 -23.18
N SER A 222 -13.69 8.90 -23.11
CA SER A 222 -14.32 9.31 -21.87
C SER A 222 -14.01 8.27 -20.80
N SER A 223 -13.40 8.68 -19.68
CA SER A 223 -13.13 7.81 -18.53
C SER A 223 -14.41 7.16 -17.95
N LYS A 224 -15.57 7.60 -18.40
CA LYS A 224 -16.90 7.07 -18.01
C LYS A 224 -17.19 5.64 -18.49
N ASP A 225 -16.50 5.17 -19.54
CA ASP A 225 -16.77 3.85 -20.12
C ASP A 225 -15.79 2.76 -19.67
N LEU A 226 -14.72 3.13 -18.96
CA LEU A 226 -13.74 2.17 -18.48
C LEU A 226 -14.29 1.41 -17.27
N LYS A 227 -14.30 0.09 -17.37
CA LYS A 227 -14.64 -0.78 -16.23
C LYS A 227 -13.47 -0.81 -15.25
N THR A 228 -13.77 -0.46 -14.01
CA THR A 228 -12.79 -0.43 -12.92
C THR A 228 -13.29 -1.25 -11.74
N CYS A 229 -12.37 -1.94 -11.06
CA CYS A 229 -12.61 -2.53 -9.76
C CYS A 229 -11.44 -2.21 -8.81
N TYR A 230 -11.67 -2.38 -7.52
CA TYR A 230 -10.73 -2.03 -6.47
C TYR A 230 -10.56 -3.22 -5.54
N ASP A 231 -9.32 -3.46 -5.10
CA ASP A 231 -9.01 -4.45 -4.08
C ASP A 231 -7.88 -3.91 -3.19
N GLY A 232 -8.21 -3.59 -1.94
CA GLY A 232 -7.28 -2.92 -1.05
C GLY A 232 -6.70 -1.64 -1.66
N PRO A 233 -5.36 -1.49 -1.70
CA PRO A 233 -4.70 -0.32 -2.25
C PRO A 233 -4.52 -0.39 -3.78
N PHE A 234 -5.17 -1.34 -4.44
CA PHE A 234 -5.04 -1.56 -5.89
C PHE A 234 -6.29 -1.10 -6.64
N LYS A 235 -6.07 -0.50 -7.81
CA LYS A 235 -7.09 -0.16 -8.79
C LYS A 235 -6.82 -0.96 -10.05
N ILE A 236 -7.80 -1.73 -10.52
CA ILE A 236 -7.70 -2.53 -11.72
C ILE A 236 -8.69 -1.97 -12.75
N THR A 237 -8.20 -1.60 -13.93
CA THR A 237 -8.98 -0.98 -14.99
C THR A 237 -8.86 -1.79 -16.28
N ILE A 238 -9.97 -2.03 -16.96
CA ILE A 238 -9.96 -2.56 -18.32
C ILE A 238 -9.75 -1.37 -19.27
N LEU A 239 -8.61 -1.37 -19.96
CA LEU A 239 -8.26 -0.33 -20.92
C LEU A 239 -8.84 -0.58 -22.31
N ASP A 240 -8.93 -1.87 -22.70
CA ASP A 240 -9.37 -2.24 -24.04
C ASP A 240 -9.90 -3.69 -24.07
N ILE A 241 -10.87 -3.93 -24.95
CA ILE A 241 -11.41 -5.25 -25.25
C ILE A 241 -11.44 -5.41 -26.77
N GLN A 242 -10.78 -6.44 -27.29
CA GLN A 242 -10.68 -6.71 -28.71
C GLN A 242 -11.12 -8.13 -29.03
N ASN A 243 -11.74 -8.29 -30.18
CA ASN A 243 -12.03 -9.59 -30.77
C ASN A 243 -11.31 -9.70 -32.10
N ARG A 244 -10.56 -10.79 -32.32
CA ARG A 244 -9.80 -11.02 -33.56
C ARG A 244 -9.94 -12.47 -33.99
N PRO A 245 -10.09 -12.76 -35.32
CA PRO A 245 -10.10 -14.12 -35.80
C PRO A 245 -8.83 -14.90 -35.43
N LEU A 246 -8.97 -16.13 -34.97
CA LEU A 246 -7.85 -17.02 -34.74
C LEU A 246 -7.31 -17.53 -36.09
N ARG A 247 -6.07 -17.18 -36.42
CA ARG A 247 -5.45 -17.66 -37.69
C ARG A 247 -5.42 -19.18 -37.72
N GLY A 248 -5.83 -19.75 -38.85
CA GLY A 248 -5.91 -21.19 -39.06
C GLY A 248 -7.18 -21.86 -38.50
N SER A 249 -8.15 -21.09 -38.03
CA SER A 249 -9.45 -21.62 -37.59
C SER A 249 -10.59 -20.73 -38.09
N SER A 250 -11.54 -21.31 -38.79
CA SER A 250 -12.72 -20.58 -39.31
C SER A 250 -13.80 -20.31 -38.27
N ASN A 251 -13.77 -21.06 -37.15
CA ASN A 251 -14.82 -21.06 -36.14
C ASN A 251 -14.42 -20.52 -34.78
N LYS A 252 -13.20 -19.95 -34.64
CA LYS A 252 -12.67 -19.44 -33.38
C LYS A 252 -12.11 -18.06 -33.55
N ASP A 253 -12.32 -17.25 -32.51
CA ASP A 253 -11.74 -15.94 -32.35
C ASP A 253 -10.89 -15.90 -31.07
N LEU A 254 -10.13 -14.84 -30.93
CA LEU A 254 -9.38 -14.49 -29.74
C LEU A 254 -10.00 -13.27 -29.08
N LEU A 255 -10.54 -13.46 -27.89
CA LEU A 255 -10.96 -12.37 -27.00
C LEU A 255 -9.73 -11.87 -26.22
N SER A 256 -9.27 -10.68 -26.51
CA SER A 256 -8.13 -10.05 -25.83
C SER A 256 -8.61 -8.88 -24.98
N VAL A 257 -8.25 -8.88 -23.71
CA VAL A 257 -8.60 -7.81 -22.77
C VAL A 257 -7.32 -7.24 -22.19
N LYS A 258 -7.15 -5.93 -22.34
CA LYS A 258 -6.01 -5.18 -21.81
C LYS A 258 -6.38 -4.58 -20.46
N PHE A 259 -5.59 -4.92 -19.46
CA PHE A 259 -5.74 -4.46 -18.08
C PHE A 259 -4.62 -3.47 -17.70
N GLN A 260 -4.94 -2.58 -16.78
CA GLN A 260 -4.00 -1.80 -16.03
C GLN A 260 -4.23 -2.05 -14.55
N VAL A 261 -3.16 -2.28 -13.81
CA VAL A 261 -3.15 -2.34 -12.34
C VAL A 261 -2.35 -1.16 -11.84
N GLU A 262 -2.98 -0.31 -11.03
CA GLU A 262 -2.38 0.85 -10.38
C GLU A 262 -2.32 0.60 -8.87
N VAL A 263 -1.28 1.12 -8.23
CA VAL A 263 -1.01 0.96 -6.79
C VAL A 263 -1.06 2.33 -6.12
N GLU A 264 -1.63 2.44 -4.91
CA GLU A 264 -1.58 3.70 -4.14
C GLU A 264 -0.16 4.28 -4.11
N PRO A 265 0.04 5.59 -4.37
CA PRO A 265 1.38 6.19 -4.50
C PRO A 265 2.30 5.96 -3.29
N ARG A 266 1.73 5.86 -2.07
CA ARG A 266 2.48 5.58 -0.83
C ARG A 266 3.18 4.22 -0.82
N LEU A 267 2.69 3.26 -1.60
CA LEU A 267 3.26 1.92 -1.70
C LEU A 267 4.31 1.87 -2.80
N ARG A 268 5.23 0.93 -2.68
CA ARG A 268 6.33 0.74 -3.62
C ARG A 268 6.25 -0.64 -4.30
N PRO A 269 5.54 -0.75 -5.43
CA PRO A 269 5.49 -1.98 -6.20
C PRO A 269 6.85 -2.29 -6.84
N LEU A 270 7.11 -3.57 -7.07
CA LEU A 270 8.30 -4.08 -7.75
C LEU A 270 7.94 -4.76 -9.06
N PHE A 271 7.01 -5.71 -9.04
CA PHE A 271 6.48 -6.38 -10.23
C PHE A 271 5.16 -7.07 -9.90
N LEU A 272 4.39 -7.41 -10.94
CA LEU A 272 3.15 -8.17 -10.86
C LEU A 272 3.38 -9.59 -11.36
N SER A 273 2.86 -10.60 -10.64
CA SER A 273 2.88 -11.99 -11.08
C SER A 273 1.47 -12.59 -11.14
N TYR A 274 1.21 -13.45 -12.12
CA TYR A 274 -0.01 -14.23 -12.19
C TYR A 274 0.15 -15.52 -13.00
N ALA A 275 -0.68 -16.51 -12.70
CA ALA A 275 -0.84 -17.69 -13.53
C ALA A 275 -2.09 -17.53 -14.43
N ALA A 276 -1.95 -17.75 -15.73
CA ALA A 276 -3.05 -17.57 -16.68
C ALA A 276 -4.28 -18.45 -16.31
N ARG A 277 -4.05 -19.62 -15.70
CA ARG A 277 -5.10 -20.53 -15.24
C ARG A 277 -5.94 -19.98 -14.08
N GLU A 278 -5.43 -18.97 -13.35
CA GLU A 278 -6.11 -18.35 -12.19
C GLU A 278 -6.98 -17.16 -12.62
N ILE A 279 -6.89 -16.74 -13.89
CA ILE A 279 -7.73 -15.69 -14.44
C ILE A 279 -8.79 -16.33 -15.35
N HIS A 280 -10.01 -16.36 -14.85
CA HIS A 280 -11.15 -17.04 -15.47
C HIS A 280 -12.02 -16.07 -16.26
N CYS A 281 -12.37 -16.45 -17.49
CA CYS A 281 -13.37 -15.77 -18.28
C CYS A 281 -14.55 -16.73 -18.53
N SER A 282 -15.77 -16.24 -18.41
CA SER A 282 -16.99 -17.00 -18.69
C SER A 282 -18.04 -16.12 -19.38
N THR A 283 -18.87 -16.74 -20.21
CA THR A 283 -20.04 -16.06 -20.79
C THR A 283 -21.13 -15.87 -19.73
N SER A 284 -22.13 -15.01 -20.03
CA SER A 284 -23.34 -14.84 -19.20
C SER A 284 -24.11 -16.15 -18.98
N GLN A 285 -23.93 -17.16 -19.87
CA GLN A 285 -24.47 -18.50 -19.71
C GLN A 285 -23.58 -19.45 -18.93
N SER A 286 -22.58 -18.92 -18.20
CA SER A 286 -21.62 -19.69 -17.40
C SER A 286 -20.72 -20.65 -18.18
N LYS A 287 -20.64 -20.53 -19.52
CA LYS A 287 -19.66 -21.28 -20.31
C LYS A 287 -18.27 -20.69 -20.11
N LYS A 288 -17.33 -21.49 -19.59
CA LYS A 288 -15.94 -21.08 -19.38
C LYS A 288 -15.20 -20.96 -20.71
N LEU A 289 -14.39 -19.93 -20.86
CA LEU A 289 -13.46 -19.75 -21.96
C LEU A 289 -12.06 -20.21 -21.52
N SER A 290 -11.37 -20.93 -22.42
CA SER A 290 -10.00 -21.36 -22.14
C SER A 290 -9.01 -20.22 -22.43
N PRO A 291 -8.08 -19.91 -21.53
CA PRO A 291 -6.97 -19.03 -21.84
C PRO A 291 -6.21 -19.53 -23.08
N PHE A 292 -5.71 -18.63 -23.90
CA PHE A 292 -4.94 -19.00 -25.10
C PHE A 292 -3.66 -19.77 -24.75
N THR A 293 -3.01 -19.39 -23.63
CA THR A 293 -1.84 -20.07 -23.06
C THR A 293 -2.09 -20.44 -21.59
N PRO A 294 -2.83 -21.53 -21.30
CA PRO A 294 -3.29 -21.83 -19.94
C PRO A 294 -2.18 -22.18 -18.94
N GLN A 295 -1.01 -22.61 -19.44
CA GLN A 295 0.13 -22.97 -18.59
C GLN A 295 1.10 -21.80 -18.33
N ALA A 296 0.81 -20.60 -18.88
CA ALA A 296 1.68 -19.45 -18.68
C ALA A 296 1.64 -18.98 -17.21
N ASN A 297 2.83 -18.86 -16.61
CA ASN A 297 3.07 -18.10 -15.40
C ASN A 297 3.86 -16.87 -15.83
N LEU A 298 3.35 -15.70 -15.53
CA LEU A 298 3.92 -14.45 -16.02
C LEU A 298 4.32 -13.57 -14.84
N GLU A 299 5.48 -12.98 -14.97
CA GLU A 299 5.95 -11.89 -14.13
C GLU A 299 6.12 -10.67 -15.03
N LEU A 300 5.53 -9.56 -14.62
CA LEU A 300 5.42 -8.37 -15.43
C LEU A 300 6.13 -7.20 -14.75
N PRO A 301 7.02 -6.51 -15.45
CA PRO A 301 7.68 -5.33 -14.92
C PRO A 301 6.67 -4.19 -14.75
N LEU A 302 7.03 -3.22 -13.93
CA LEU A 302 6.33 -1.96 -13.83
C LEU A 302 6.45 -1.18 -15.14
N GLY A 303 5.40 -0.44 -15.47
CA GLY A 303 5.42 0.52 -16.55
C GLY A 303 6.23 1.78 -16.21
N GLU A 304 6.26 2.72 -17.14
CA GLU A 304 6.85 4.04 -16.89
C GLU A 304 6.26 4.69 -15.64
N GLY A 305 7.12 5.30 -14.83
CA GLY A 305 6.72 5.86 -13.53
C GLY A 305 6.70 4.85 -12.37
N GLY A 306 6.89 3.54 -12.61
CA GLY A 306 7.10 2.55 -11.56
C GLY A 306 5.91 2.30 -10.61
N LYS A 307 4.67 2.63 -11.00
CA LYS A 307 3.47 2.52 -10.14
C LYS A 307 2.29 1.82 -10.80
N ASN A 308 2.42 1.39 -12.02
CA ASN A 308 1.38 0.64 -12.73
C ASN A 308 1.98 -0.53 -13.50
N VAL A 309 1.12 -1.48 -13.84
CA VAL A 309 1.43 -2.60 -14.74
C VAL A 309 0.33 -2.70 -15.78
N ASN A 310 0.70 -2.77 -17.05
CA ASN A 310 -0.22 -3.03 -18.14
C ASN A 310 0.00 -4.44 -18.68
N PHE A 311 -1.07 -5.21 -18.84
CA PHE A 311 -0.99 -6.55 -19.42
C PHE A 311 -2.22 -6.91 -20.23
N THR A 312 -2.10 -7.94 -21.08
CA THR A 312 -3.20 -8.43 -21.90
C THR A 312 -3.41 -9.92 -21.64
N MET A 313 -4.65 -10.27 -21.31
CA MET A 313 -5.09 -11.66 -21.27
C MET A 313 -5.91 -11.98 -22.51
N THR A 314 -5.70 -13.19 -23.05
CA THR A 314 -6.39 -13.65 -24.27
C THR A 314 -7.05 -15.01 -24.01
N TRP A 315 -8.29 -15.14 -24.43
CA TRP A 315 -9.07 -16.39 -24.37
C TRP A 315 -9.56 -16.78 -25.75
N VAL A 316 -9.79 -18.08 -25.92
CA VAL A 316 -10.37 -18.64 -27.18
C VAL A 316 -11.88 -18.54 -27.06
N LEU A 317 -12.48 -17.91 -28.07
CA LEU A 317 -13.91 -17.64 -28.21
C LEU A 317 -14.46 -18.44 -29.40
N ASN A 318 -15.53 -19.21 -29.21
CA ASN A 318 -16.23 -19.88 -30.31
C ASN A 318 -17.28 -18.93 -30.92
N ASN A 319 -17.62 -19.11 -32.20
CA ASN A 319 -18.56 -18.24 -32.91
C ASN A 319 -19.93 -18.08 -32.23
N GLU A 320 -20.44 -19.14 -31.59
CA GLU A 320 -21.72 -19.11 -30.86
C GLU A 320 -21.69 -18.16 -29.65
N GLN A 321 -20.50 -17.78 -29.16
CA GLN A 321 -20.31 -16.96 -27.97
C GLN A 321 -20.14 -15.47 -28.29
N LYS A 322 -20.01 -15.09 -29.56
CA LYS A 322 -19.73 -13.70 -29.98
C LYS A 322 -20.76 -12.65 -29.53
N HIS A 323 -22.01 -13.06 -29.33
CA HIS A 323 -23.08 -12.15 -28.90
C HIS A 323 -23.34 -12.17 -27.39
N SER A 324 -22.52 -12.89 -26.62
CA SER A 324 -22.67 -13.00 -25.19
C SER A 324 -21.95 -11.84 -24.46
N THR A 325 -22.43 -11.50 -23.28
CA THR A 325 -21.61 -10.74 -22.33
C THR A 325 -20.68 -11.67 -21.58
N PHE A 326 -19.58 -11.12 -21.08
CA PHE A 326 -18.52 -11.87 -20.40
C PHE A 326 -18.33 -11.41 -18.97
N ASN A 327 -17.94 -12.34 -18.12
CA ASN A 327 -17.49 -12.06 -16.77
C ASN A 327 -16.03 -12.53 -16.68
N ILE A 328 -15.18 -11.69 -16.10
CA ILE A 328 -13.77 -12.00 -15.88
C ILE A 328 -13.49 -11.85 -14.39
N GLN A 329 -12.85 -12.85 -13.80
CA GLN A 329 -12.42 -12.81 -12.41
C GLN A 329 -11.09 -13.55 -12.26
N GLY A 330 -10.29 -13.16 -11.29
CA GLY A 330 -9.02 -13.81 -11.08
C GLY A 330 -8.27 -13.29 -9.87
N THR A 331 -7.12 -13.90 -9.64
CA THR A 331 -6.16 -13.50 -8.62
C THR A 331 -4.79 -13.27 -9.24
N MET A 332 -4.08 -12.31 -8.69
CA MET A 332 -2.72 -11.92 -9.05
C MET A 332 -1.94 -11.64 -7.78
N GLN A 333 -0.63 -11.48 -7.87
CA GLN A 333 0.21 -11.05 -6.76
C GLN A 333 1.05 -9.85 -7.17
N MET A 334 1.07 -8.81 -6.32
CA MET A 334 1.97 -7.68 -6.46
C MET A 334 3.08 -7.83 -5.44
N GLU A 335 4.32 -7.91 -5.92
CA GLU A 335 5.47 -7.82 -5.02
C GLU A 335 5.73 -6.36 -4.68
N LEU A 336 5.85 -6.07 -3.38
CA LEU A 336 6.01 -4.72 -2.84
C LEU A 336 7.26 -4.63 -1.97
N ALA A 337 7.98 -3.53 -2.08
CA ALA A 337 9.00 -3.15 -1.11
C ALA A 337 8.32 -2.56 0.13
N ALA A 338 8.16 -3.37 1.16
CA ALA A 338 7.53 -2.99 2.41
C ALA A 338 8.44 -2.12 3.28
N GLU A 339 9.75 -2.34 3.20
CA GLU A 339 10.75 -1.49 3.82
C GLU A 339 11.79 -1.07 2.80
N THR A 340 12.25 0.16 2.91
CA THR A 340 13.35 0.69 2.10
C THR A 340 14.32 1.43 3.00
N LEU A 341 15.57 0.94 3.07
CA LEU A 341 16.61 1.53 3.91
C LEU A 341 17.69 2.24 3.07
N PRO A 342 18.22 3.38 3.53
CA PRO A 342 19.31 4.06 2.86
C PRO A 342 20.63 3.29 3.04
N ILE A 343 21.33 3.06 1.94
CA ILE A 343 22.72 2.58 1.92
C ILE A 343 23.57 3.72 1.36
N THR A 344 24.47 4.25 2.18
CA THR A 344 25.15 5.52 1.94
C THR A 344 26.65 5.32 1.82
N PHE A 345 27.27 5.99 0.84
CA PHE A 345 28.70 6.06 0.62
C PHE A 345 29.15 7.53 0.76
N ASP A 346 29.82 7.83 1.86
CA ASP A 346 30.43 9.13 2.09
C ASP A 346 31.73 9.23 1.26
N ASN A 347 32.17 10.44 0.92
CA ASN A 347 33.38 10.68 0.13
C ASN A 347 33.42 9.78 -1.11
N LEU A 348 32.47 9.97 -1.98
CA LEU A 348 32.12 9.06 -3.06
C LEU A 348 33.33 8.58 -3.89
N LEU A 349 34.26 9.47 -4.19
CA LEU A 349 35.47 9.13 -4.99
C LEU A 349 36.44 8.21 -4.24
N GLU A 350 36.51 8.32 -2.91
CA GLU A 350 37.37 7.53 -2.05
C GLU A 350 36.77 6.18 -1.65
N SER A 351 35.43 6.07 -1.78
CA SER A 351 34.67 4.88 -1.37
C SER A 351 34.64 3.76 -2.42
N LYS A 352 35.35 3.86 -3.51
CA LYS A 352 35.43 2.83 -4.55
C LYS A 352 35.83 1.49 -3.96
N GLY A 353 35.09 0.42 -4.29
CA GLY A 353 35.29 -0.94 -3.77
C GLY A 353 34.70 -1.16 -2.38
N ALA A 354 34.13 -0.12 -1.73
CA ALA A 354 33.48 -0.26 -0.45
C ALA A 354 32.17 -1.03 -0.57
N ILE A 355 31.92 -1.96 0.36
CA ILE A 355 30.68 -2.70 0.48
C ILE A 355 29.94 -2.20 1.72
N ARG A 356 28.65 -1.93 1.57
CA ARG A 356 27.74 -1.54 2.65
C ARG A 356 26.55 -2.49 2.66
N ARG A 357 26.07 -2.84 3.86
CA ARG A 357 24.97 -3.78 4.05
C ARG A 357 23.87 -3.17 4.93
N ARG A 358 22.62 -3.42 4.55
CA ARG A 358 21.43 -3.17 5.35
C ARG A 358 20.44 -4.33 5.16
N GLY A 359 20.02 -4.94 6.27
CA GLY A 359 19.19 -6.14 6.20
C GLY A 359 19.86 -7.25 5.40
N ASN A 360 19.14 -7.78 4.43
CA ASN A 360 19.58 -8.81 3.52
C ASN A 360 20.19 -8.27 2.19
N VAL A 361 20.41 -6.96 2.09
CA VAL A 361 20.93 -6.31 0.88
C VAL A 361 22.34 -5.84 1.12
N SER A 362 23.25 -6.22 0.22
CA SER A 362 24.62 -5.69 0.13
C SER A 362 24.78 -4.89 -1.14
N VAL A 363 25.40 -3.72 -1.03
CA VAL A 363 25.72 -2.81 -2.14
C VAL A 363 27.21 -2.56 -2.14
N GLU A 364 27.84 -2.82 -3.27
CA GLU A 364 29.25 -2.49 -3.54
C GLU A 364 29.31 -1.26 -4.44
N LEU A 365 30.11 -0.26 -4.09
CA LEU A 365 30.42 0.86 -4.95
C LEU A 365 31.54 0.46 -5.92
N VAL A 366 31.20 0.07 -7.14
CA VAL A 366 32.15 -0.48 -8.11
C VAL A 366 33.02 0.59 -8.74
N ASN A 367 32.40 1.70 -9.19
CA ASN A 367 33.12 2.79 -9.84
C ASN A 367 32.36 4.11 -9.77
N VAL A 368 33.09 5.20 -9.82
CA VAL A 368 32.58 6.57 -9.91
C VAL A 368 33.36 7.32 -10.99
N GLU A 369 32.62 7.95 -11.90
CA GLU A 369 33.20 8.77 -12.96
C GLU A 369 32.53 10.14 -12.95
N GLN A 370 33.32 11.19 -12.74
CA GLN A 370 32.85 12.58 -12.83
C GLN A 370 33.42 13.22 -14.08
N LYS A 371 32.58 13.95 -14.81
CA LYS A 371 32.98 14.71 -16.01
C LYS A 371 32.45 16.13 -15.88
N ASN A 372 33.35 17.10 -15.97
CA ASN A 372 32.99 18.50 -16.05
C ASN A 372 32.62 18.85 -17.50
N LEU A 373 31.47 19.47 -17.66
CA LEU A 373 31.01 20.13 -18.87
C LEU A 373 31.29 21.64 -18.75
N LEU A 374 30.91 22.42 -19.76
CA LEU A 374 31.18 23.87 -19.78
C LEU A 374 30.43 24.61 -18.61
N THR A 375 29.20 24.21 -18.32
CA THR A 375 28.31 24.88 -17.35
C THR A 375 27.86 23.99 -16.20
N SER A 376 28.11 22.69 -16.25
CA SER A 376 27.63 21.71 -15.27
C SER A 376 28.62 20.56 -15.13
N GLN A 377 28.33 19.64 -14.24
CA GLN A 377 29.05 18.41 -14.02
C GLN A 377 28.12 17.20 -14.20
N THR A 378 28.62 16.09 -14.71
CA THR A 378 27.94 14.80 -14.69
C THR A 378 28.69 13.85 -13.76
N CYS A 379 27.93 12.97 -13.08
CA CYS A 379 28.47 11.94 -12.23
C CYS A 379 27.82 10.60 -12.56
N ASN A 380 28.62 9.62 -12.94
CA ASN A 380 28.19 8.24 -13.15
C ASN A 380 28.61 7.41 -11.94
N VAL A 381 27.65 6.85 -11.23
CA VAL A 381 27.87 5.96 -10.08
C VAL A 381 27.49 4.54 -10.46
N ARG A 382 28.47 3.64 -10.42
CA ARG A 382 28.25 2.23 -10.72
C ARG A 382 28.27 1.44 -9.43
N ILE A 383 27.19 0.73 -9.14
CA ILE A 383 27.07 -0.14 -7.97
C ILE A 383 26.81 -1.59 -8.40
N ALA A 384 27.09 -2.52 -7.50
CA ALA A 384 26.68 -3.92 -7.62
C ALA A 384 25.87 -4.32 -6.38
N LEU A 385 24.70 -4.86 -6.64
CA LEU A 385 23.69 -5.24 -5.65
C LEU A 385 23.68 -6.75 -5.47
N SER A 386 23.60 -7.24 -4.24
CA SER A 386 23.35 -8.65 -3.94
C SER A 386 22.37 -8.78 -2.78
N TYR A 387 21.54 -9.81 -2.85
CA TYR A 387 20.57 -10.18 -1.82
C TYR A 387 20.92 -11.57 -1.28
N ASP A 388 20.95 -11.74 0.04
CA ASP A 388 21.44 -12.98 0.69
C ASP A 388 20.60 -14.21 0.34
N TYR A 389 19.31 -14.01 0.19
CA TYR A 389 18.36 -15.06 -0.16
C TYR A 389 17.72 -14.68 -1.49
N GLY A 390 18.49 -14.76 -2.58
CA GLY A 390 18.00 -14.49 -3.91
C GLY A 390 16.66 -15.20 -4.10
N GLY A 391 15.57 -14.51 -3.79
CA GLY A 391 14.22 -15.01 -3.98
C GLY A 391 13.77 -14.82 -5.42
N PRO A 392 12.62 -15.36 -5.81
CA PRO A 392 12.07 -15.21 -7.16
C PRO A 392 12.01 -13.75 -7.62
N ALA A 393 11.80 -12.80 -6.69
CA ALA A 393 11.84 -11.37 -6.95
C ALA A 393 13.15 -10.84 -7.50
N PHE A 394 14.26 -11.55 -7.25
CA PHE A 394 15.59 -11.14 -7.70
C PHE A 394 16.05 -11.86 -8.98
N GLU A 395 15.45 -13.02 -9.28
CA GLU A 395 15.92 -13.88 -10.37
C GLU A 395 15.33 -13.55 -11.73
N SER A 396 14.05 -13.19 -11.83
CA SER A 396 13.34 -13.17 -13.12
C SER A 396 13.18 -11.80 -13.77
N HIS A 397 12.86 -10.74 -13.03
CA HIS A 397 12.63 -9.40 -13.59
C HIS A 397 13.34 -8.32 -12.77
N ARG A 398 14.63 -8.29 -12.89
CA ARG A 398 15.52 -7.33 -12.20
C ARG A 398 15.31 -5.87 -12.62
N THR A 399 14.43 -5.64 -13.60
CA THR A 399 14.09 -4.29 -14.09
C THR A 399 13.51 -3.37 -13.01
N TRP A 400 12.87 -3.90 -11.95
CA TRP A 400 12.40 -3.11 -10.84
C TRP A 400 13.50 -2.33 -10.10
N ILE A 401 14.75 -2.77 -10.23
CA ILE A 401 15.93 -2.09 -9.68
C ILE A 401 16.10 -0.68 -10.27
N TYR A 402 15.72 -0.47 -11.54
CA TYR A 402 15.77 0.83 -12.19
C TYR A 402 14.78 1.84 -11.61
N HIS A 403 13.72 1.38 -10.95
CA HIS A 403 12.77 2.22 -10.24
C HIS A 403 13.19 2.50 -8.81
N ASN A 404 14.33 1.96 -8.34
CA ASN A 404 14.84 2.28 -7.02
C ASN A 404 15.47 3.68 -7.03
N ARG A 405 15.15 4.42 -5.96
CA ARG A 405 15.59 5.81 -5.83
C ARG A 405 17.04 5.88 -5.39
N ALA A 406 17.79 6.74 -6.03
CA ALA A 406 19.15 7.09 -5.66
C ALA A 406 19.33 8.60 -5.75
N TYR A 407 20.19 9.16 -4.92
CA TYR A 407 20.55 10.56 -4.97
C TYR A 407 22.00 10.80 -4.56
N LEU A 408 22.53 11.91 -5.04
CA LEU A 408 23.76 12.51 -4.53
C LEU A 408 23.40 13.61 -3.53
N GLU A 409 24.26 13.82 -2.56
CA GLU A 409 24.10 14.89 -1.56
C GLU A 409 25.43 15.61 -1.39
N ASN A 410 25.40 16.93 -1.38
CA ASN A 410 26.58 17.74 -1.12
C ASN A 410 26.77 17.96 0.41
N PRO A 411 27.91 18.51 0.85
CA PRO A 411 28.17 18.78 2.28
C PRO A 411 27.14 19.70 2.94
N GLU A 412 26.47 20.54 2.17
CA GLU A 412 25.44 21.48 2.65
C GLU A 412 24.07 20.79 2.81
N GLY A 413 23.95 19.47 2.50
CA GLY A 413 22.72 18.69 2.63
C GLY A 413 21.76 18.82 1.45
N GLN A 414 22.16 19.49 0.35
CA GLN A 414 21.36 19.57 -0.86
C GLN A 414 21.39 18.22 -1.61
N LYS A 415 20.21 17.72 -1.95
CA LYS A 415 20.03 16.45 -2.65
C LYS A 415 19.81 16.63 -4.15
N TYR A 416 20.56 15.87 -4.94
CA TYR A 416 20.44 15.77 -6.38
C TYR A 416 19.90 14.37 -6.70
N TRP A 417 18.62 14.30 -7.01
CA TRP A 417 17.96 13.05 -7.36
C TRP A 417 18.42 12.58 -8.74
N LEU A 418 18.34 11.24 -8.94
CA LEU A 418 18.64 10.65 -10.25
C LEU A 418 17.75 11.31 -11.32
N ASN A 419 18.38 11.90 -12.31
CA ASN A 419 17.72 12.62 -13.39
C ASN A 419 18.21 12.18 -14.80
N GLY A 420 19.22 11.31 -14.85
CA GLY A 420 19.74 10.70 -16.06
C GLY A 420 19.36 9.23 -16.20
N ALA A 421 19.98 8.54 -17.13
CA ALA A 421 19.74 7.14 -17.43
C ALA A 421 20.26 6.20 -16.33
N SER A 422 19.61 5.06 -16.17
CA SER A 422 20.13 3.90 -15.47
C SER A 422 20.18 2.70 -16.40
N HIS A 423 21.26 1.90 -16.30
CA HIS A 423 21.41 0.71 -17.11
C HIS A 423 22.21 -0.38 -16.38
N THR A 424 21.95 -1.63 -16.75
CA THR A 424 22.68 -2.78 -16.20
C THR A 424 24.11 -2.82 -16.72
N THR A 425 25.05 -3.08 -15.82
CA THR A 425 26.48 -3.21 -16.16
C THR A 425 27.04 -4.60 -15.88
N LEU A 426 26.38 -5.38 -15.04
CA LEU A 426 26.76 -6.72 -14.65
C LEU A 426 25.52 -7.53 -14.32
N GLU A 427 25.46 -8.76 -14.83
CA GLU A 427 24.47 -9.75 -14.44
C GLU A 427 25.18 -11.07 -14.12
N SER A 428 24.98 -11.56 -12.91
CA SER A 428 25.45 -12.88 -12.47
C SER A 428 24.47 -13.45 -11.44
N ALA A 429 24.59 -14.73 -11.13
CA ALA A 429 23.73 -15.35 -10.12
C ALA A 429 23.82 -14.59 -8.79
N GLY A 430 22.69 -14.07 -8.31
CA GLY A 430 22.58 -13.36 -7.05
C GLY A 430 23.21 -11.95 -7.00
N LYS A 431 23.77 -11.43 -8.12
CA LYS A 431 24.39 -10.10 -8.16
C LYS A 431 24.04 -9.36 -9.45
N ILE A 432 23.63 -8.09 -9.33
CA ILE A 432 23.34 -7.21 -10.45
C ILE A 432 24.12 -5.90 -10.32
N GLY A 433 24.79 -5.48 -11.39
CA GLY A 433 25.44 -4.19 -11.48
C GLY A 433 24.57 -3.16 -12.18
N VAL A 434 24.46 -1.97 -11.61
CA VAL A 434 23.69 -0.85 -12.17
C VAL A 434 24.54 0.40 -12.20
N SER A 435 24.48 1.13 -13.31
CA SER A 435 25.07 2.46 -13.46
C SER A 435 23.98 3.52 -13.39
N TYR A 436 24.14 4.49 -12.52
CA TYR A 436 23.27 5.64 -12.34
C TYR A 436 23.96 6.90 -12.85
N GLN A 437 23.31 7.61 -13.76
CA GLN A 437 23.84 8.86 -14.32
C GLN A 437 23.11 10.06 -13.70
N PHE A 438 23.87 10.94 -13.05
CA PHE A 438 23.41 12.22 -12.55
C PHE A 438 23.91 13.30 -13.47
N THR A 439 23.00 14.16 -13.95
CA THR A 439 23.29 15.30 -14.85
C THR A 439 23.03 16.62 -14.17
N ASP A 440 23.53 17.70 -14.77
CA ASP A 440 23.28 19.06 -14.33
C ASP A 440 23.70 19.37 -12.88
N LEU A 441 24.71 18.65 -12.39
CA LEU A 441 25.31 18.95 -11.09
C LEU A 441 26.08 20.28 -11.14
N PRO A 442 26.13 21.05 -10.05
CA PRO A 442 26.98 22.22 -9.96
C PRO A 442 28.46 21.84 -10.18
N LEU A 443 29.21 22.75 -10.83
CA LEU A 443 30.65 22.53 -11.07
C LEU A 443 31.43 22.40 -9.75
N ARG A 444 32.47 21.57 -9.74
CA ARG A 444 33.42 21.38 -8.64
C ARG A 444 32.81 20.77 -7.36
N GLN A 445 31.84 19.93 -7.49
CA GLN A 445 31.32 19.12 -6.38
C GLN A 445 32.25 17.92 -6.12
N ASN A 446 33.25 18.10 -5.24
CA ASN A 446 34.27 17.07 -4.99
C ASN A 446 33.93 16.11 -3.83
N SER A 447 33.09 16.58 -2.88
CA SER A 447 32.73 15.80 -1.68
C SER A 447 31.25 15.40 -1.72
N LEU A 448 30.90 14.58 -2.70
CA LEU A 448 29.54 14.06 -2.82
C LEU A 448 29.38 12.79 -2.01
N ARG A 449 28.19 12.64 -1.39
CA ARG A 449 27.68 11.44 -0.78
C ARG A 449 26.68 10.79 -1.72
N PHE A 450 26.79 9.49 -1.96
CA PHE A 450 25.80 8.73 -2.72
C PHE A 450 24.93 7.93 -1.78
N THR A 451 23.63 8.00 -1.96
CA THR A 451 22.65 7.20 -1.21
C THR A 451 21.77 6.43 -2.18
N TYR A 452 21.72 5.13 -1.97
CA TYR A 452 20.81 4.20 -2.64
C TYR A 452 19.73 3.75 -1.65
N LEU A 453 18.46 3.89 -2.02
CA LEU A 453 17.32 3.45 -1.21
C LEU A 453 17.01 1.98 -1.55
N ALA A 454 17.56 1.08 -0.76
CA ALA A 454 17.46 -0.36 -0.98
C ALA A 454 16.14 -0.92 -0.43
N PRO A 455 15.35 -1.68 -1.22
CA PRO A 455 14.29 -2.52 -0.69
C PRO A 455 14.87 -3.62 0.20
N THR A 456 14.63 -3.54 1.50
CA THR A 456 15.18 -4.48 2.49
C THR A 456 14.16 -5.49 2.99
N LEU A 457 12.88 -5.21 2.85
CA LEU A 457 11.78 -6.12 3.10
C LEU A 457 10.85 -6.14 1.89
N ILE A 458 10.72 -7.31 1.27
CA ILE A 458 9.82 -7.54 0.13
C ILE A 458 8.69 -8.45 0.59
N THR A 459 7.45 -8.12 0.24
CA THR A 459 6.26 -8.90 0.57
C THR A 459 5.34 -9.01 -0.63
N ALA A 460 4.67 -10.16 -0.76
CA ALA A 460 3.65 -10.39 -1.77
C ALA A 460 2.28 -9.94 -1.27
N ALA A 461 1.60 -9.13 -2.06
CA ALA A 461 0.22 -8.69 -1.84
C ALA A 461 -0.71 -9.40 -2.83
N PRO A 462 -1.67 -10.22 -2.36
CA PRO A 462 -2.67 -10.81 -3.24
C PRO A 462 -3.63 -9.73 -3.74
N ILE A 463 -4.03 -9.82 -5.00
CA ILE A 463 -5.00 -8.96 -5.65
C ILE A 463 -6.09 -9.84 -6.22
N SER A 464 -7.33 -9.59 -5.85
CA SER A 464 -8.52 -10.25 -6.40
C SER A 464 -9.35 -9.26 -7.20
N PHE A 465 -9.84 -9.67 -8.36
CA PHE A 465 -10.66 -8.78 -9.19
C PHE A 465 -11.82 -9.52 -9.85
N ARG A 466 -12.89 -8.77 -10.13
CA ARG A 466 -14.06 -9.26 -10.81
C ARG A 466 -14.72 -8.17 -11.66
N PHE A 467 -14.92 -8.49 -12.93
CA PHE A 467 -15.65 -7.67 -13.89
C PHE A 467 -16.84 -8.45 -14.43
N GLU A 468 -17.99 -7.83 -14.49
CA GLU A 468 -19.22 -8.45 -14.94
C GLU A 468 -19.83 -7.71 -16.13
N LYS A 469 -20.59 -8.46 -16.94
CA LYS A 469 -21.38 -7.93 -18.05
C LYS A 469 -20.56 -7.11 -19.05
N LEU A 470 -19.34 -7.59 -19.35
CA LEU A 470 -18.49 -7.00 -20.39
C LEU A 470 -19.08 -7.31 -21.76
N LYS A 471 -19.10 -6.33 -22.64
CA LYS A 471 -19.56 -6.48 -24.03
C LYS A 471 -18.36 -6.51 -24.97
N LEU A 472 -18.45 -7.26 -26.05
CA LEU A 472 -17.54 -7.10 -27.17
C LEU A 472 -17.82 -5.76 -27.87
N PRO A 473 -16.77 -5.06 -28.35
CA PRO A 473 -16.99 -3.95 -29.28
C PRO A 473 -17.75 -4.42 -30.50
N ALA A 474 -18.67 -3.59 -31.04
CA ALA A 474 -19.40 -3.91 -32.23
C ALA A 474 -18.42 -4.10 -33.42
N ASP A 475 -18.73 -5.06 -34.33
CA ASP A 475 -17.96 -5.24 -35.56
C ASP A 475 -18.02 -3.93 -36.39
N GLY A 476 -17.02 -3.08 -36.29
CA GLY A 476 -16.99 -1.77 -36.99
C GLY A 476 -16.12 -0.71 -36.28
N ASP A 477 -15.92 -0.80 -34.99
CA ASP A 477 -15.00 0.08 -34.23
C ASP A 477 -13.52 -0.36 -34.40
N LYS A 478 -13.09 -0.40 -35.66
CA LYS A 478 -11.66 -0.51 -35.99
C LYS A 478 -11.02 0.84 -35.76
N ASN A 479 -10.65 1.14 -34.51
CA ASN A 479 -9.62 2.13 -34.30
C ASN A 479 -8.28 1.53 -34.79
N THR A 480 -7.96 1.86 -36.04
CA THR A 480 -6.63 1.67 -36.65
C THR A 480 -5.60 2.46 -35.83
N PRO A 481 -4.35 1.95 -35.67
CA PRO A 481 -3.31 2.48 -34.79
C PRO A 481 -2.89 3.88 -35.14
#